data_15cea347b4effbec2f594fbb18a34bba
#
_entry.id   15cea347b4effbec2f594fbb18a34bba
#
_cell.length_a   1.000
_cell.length_b   1.000
_cell.length_c   1.000
_cell.angle_alpha   90.00
_cell.angle_beta   90.00
_cell.angle_gamma   90.00
#
_symmetry.space_group_name_H-M   'P 1'
#
loop_
_entity.id
_entity.type
_entity.pdbx_description
1 polymer ?
#
loop_
_entity_poly.entity_id
_entity_poly.type
_entity_poly.pdbx_seq_one_letter_code
_entity_poly.pdbx_strand_id
1 'polypeptide(L)'
;MLIKNLRILDPATNKDCIGELNIEGSRVPTLPQLPDGSLDGTGYIVMPGLVDIHTHFREPGATDSETIQTGMAAAIAGGFGIVTTMPNTTPAADNEAILRFQIEEAEKYSEGLVKLYPTACCTKGRAGKEAITPAELPSAIAFTDDGNFVAPDEAMLQVAKACKELNKVIMDHAVVPSIANGGVMRKCEASIGEKIFPDAAEVEAVKRDIEVARKTGCRMHIQHLSCAEAARIIAEAQAEGVRISAEATPH
;
A
#
# COMPACT_ATOMS: atom_id res chain seq x y z
N MET A 1 1.50 -18.73 27.65
CA MET A 1 1.01 -20.00 27.06
C MET A 1 2.06 -20.48 26.07
N LEU A 2 2.61 -21.66 26.25
CA LEU A 2 3.64 -22.23 25.37
C LEU A 2 2.99 -23.11 24.30
N ILE A 3 3.31 -22.86 23.03
CA ILE A 3 2.89 -23.66 21.89
C ILE A 3 4.17 -24.26 21.28
N LYS A 4 4.20 -25.58 21.12
CA LYS A 4 5.32 -26.31 20.54
C LYS A 4 4.99 -26.84 19.14
N ASN A 5 6.00 -27.32 18.42
CA ASN A 5 5.87 -27.92 17.09
C ASN A 5 5.30 -26.99 16.01
N LEU A 6 5.38 -25.67 16.20
CA LEU A 6 4.98 -24.68 15.19
C LEU A 6 6.04 -24.59 14.08
N ARG A 7 5.60 -24.47 12.82
CA ARG A 7 6.48 -23.97 11.77
C ARG A 7 6.56 -22.45 11.87
N ILE A 8 7.73 -21.93 12.19
CA ILE A 8 7.98 -20.49 12.37
C ILE A 8 8.60 -19.96 11.07
N LEU A 9 7.87 -19.03 10.41
CA LEU A 9 8.35 -18.31 9.24
C LEU A 9 8.61 -16.85 9.62
N ASP A 10 9.84 -16.39 9.45
CA ASP A 10 10.19 -14.97 9.62
C ASP A 10 11.08 -14.51 8.45
N PRO A 11 10.49 -13.84 7.46
CA PRO A 11 11.23 -13.35 6.30
C PRO A 11 12.31 -12.33 6.65
N ALA A 12 12.13 -11.55 7.73
CA ALA A 12 13.11 -10.53 8.13
C ALA A 12 14.42 -11.13 8.63
N THR A 13 14.35 -12.31 9.25
CA THR A 13 15.52 -13.05 9.75
C THR A 13 15.85 -14.29 8.90
N ASN A 14 15.14 -14.49 7.81
CA ASN A 14 15.23 -15.66 6.94
C ASN A 14 15.05 -16.99 7.69
N LYS A 15 14.13 -17.00 8.66
CA LYS A 15 13.85 -18.14 9.53
C LYS A 15 12.73 -18.98 8.93
N ASP A 16 12.96 -20.27 8.78
CA ASP A 16 11.96 -21.30 8.46
C ASP A 16 12.35 -22.57 9.23
N CYS A 17 11.71 -22.79 10.37
CA CYS A 17 12.04 -23.95 11.22
C CYS A 17 10.84 -24.38 12.06
N ILE A 18 10.89 -25.62 12.54
CA ILE A 18 9.99 -26.05 13.62
C ILE A 18 10.54 -25.54 14.94
N GLY A 19 9.67 -24.95 15.75
CA GLY A 19 10.04 -24.34 17.03
C GLY A 19 8.88 -24.23 18.00
N GLU A 20 9.09 -23.42 19.00
CA GLU A 20 8.10 -23.10 20.02
C GLU A 20 7.91 -21.60 20.17
N LEU A 21 6.73 -21.17 20.59
CA LEU A 21 6.37 -19.78 20.82
C LEU A 21 5.65 -19.64 22.15
N ASN A 22 6.09 -18.71 22.97
CA ASN A 22 5.38 -18.31 24.18
C ASN A 22 4.49 -17.10 23.87
N ILE A 23 3.18 -17.25 24.06
CA ILE A 23 2.17 -16.20 23.80
C ILE A 23 1.57 -15.76 25.11
N GLU A 24 1.52 -14.43 25.34
CA GLU A 24 0.87 -13.81 26.48
C GLU A 24 -0.37 -13.04 26.03
N GLY A 25 -1.48 -13.25 26.75
CA GLY A 25 -2.69 -12.44 26.66
C GLY A 25 -3.47 -12.50 25.34
N SER A 26 -3.18 -13.46 24.45
CA SER A 26 -3.78 -13.52 23.11
C SER A 26 -4.80 -14.63 22.95
N ARG A 27 -5.72 -14.45 22.02
CA ARG A 27 -6.58 -15.53 21.53
C ARG A 27 -5.76 -16.44 20.62
N VAL A 28 -5.78 -17.72 20.89
CA VAL A 28 -5.19 -18.75 20.02
C VAL A 28 -6.27 -19.73 19.59
N PRO A 29 -6.10 -20.42 18.45
CA PRO A 29 -6.99 -21.53 18.08
C PRO A 29 -7.03 -22.58 19.20
N THR A 30 -8.11 -23.36 19.26
CA THR A 30 -8.15 -24.54 20.11
C THR A 30 -7.15 -25.57 19.59
N LEU A 31 -6.07 -25.77 20.34
CA LEU A 31 -5.00 -26.72 19.99
C LEU A 31 -5.02 -27.89 20.96
N PRO A 32 -4.57 -29.09 20.53
CA PRO A 32 -4.37 -30.22 21.41
C PRO A 32 -3.38 -29.89 22.52
N GLN A 33 -3.60 -30.42 23.71
CA GLN A 33 -2.68 -30.27 24.83
C GLN A 33 -1.67 -31.45 24.87
N LEU A 34 -0.41 -31.10 25.02
CA LEU A 34 0.67 -32.09 25.22
C LEU A 34 0.75 -32.52 26.69
N PRO A 35 1.40 -33.68 26.98
CA PRO A 35 1.49 -34.21 28.34
C PRO A 35 2.18 -33.27 29.36
N ASP A 36 3.01 -32.35 28.89
CA ASP A 36 3.72 -31.36 29.72
C ASP A 36 2.90 -30.08 29.96
N GLY A 37 1.64 -30.05 29.48
CA GLY A 37 0.74 -28.91 29.63
C GLY A 37 0.89 -27.82 28.58
N SER A 38 1.86 -27.89 27.66
CA SER A 38 1.96 -27.01 26.50
C SER A 38 0.93 -27.40 25.42
N LEU A 39 0.74 -26.55 24.42
CA LEU A 39 -0.15 -26.81 23.29
C LEU A 39 0.64 -27.37 22.10
N ASP A 40 0.02 -28.26 21.33
CA ASP A 40 0.61 -28.82 20.12
C ASP A 40 0.20 -28.02 18.88
N GLY A 41 1.16 -27.33 18.30
CA GLY A 41 1.00 -26.54 17.06
C GLY A 41 1.36 -27.31 15.79
N THR A 42 1.42 -28.63 15.82
CA THR A 42 1.73 -29.45 14.63
C THR A 42 0.75 -29.11 13.49
N GLY A 43 1.29 -28.80 12.32
CA GLY A 43 0.52 -28.41 11.14
C GLY A 43 0.16 -26.92 11.07
N TYR A 44 0.43 -26.15 12.12
CA TYR A 44 0.24 -24.70 12.10
C TYR A 44 1.52 -23.96 11.73
N ILE A 45 1.34 -22.84 11.03
CA ILE A 45 2.41 -21.91 10.69
C ILE A 45 2.18 -20.63 11.48
N VAL A 46 3.24 -20.10 12.08
CA VAL A 46 3.27 -18.78 12.68
C VAL A 46 4.21 -17.88 11.90
N MET A 47 3.74 -16.67 11.60
CA MET A 47 4.50 -15.66 10.85
C MET A 47 4.10 -14.27 11.35
N PRO A 48 4.89 -13.21 11.07
CA PRO A 48 4.46 -11.84 11.29
C PRO A 48 3.13 -11.56 10.59
N GLY A 49 2.29 -10.69 11.16
CA GLY A 49 1.05 -10.25 10.53
C GLY A 49 1.31 -9.71 9.12
N LEU A 50 0.41 -9.99 8.20
CA LEU A 50 0.50 -9.51 6.82
C LEU A 50 0.45 -7.97 6.79
N VAL A 51 1.01 -7.39 5.73
CA VAL A 51 1.00 -5.94 5.50
C VAL A 51 0.34 -5.68 4.16
N ASP A 52 -0.72 -4.86 4.17
CA ASP A 52 -1.35 -4.35 2.95
C ASP A 52 -1.05 -2.87 2.82
N ILE A 53 -0.29 -2.52 1.79
CA ILE A 53 0.15 -1.15 1.56
C ILE A 53 -0.80 -0.34 0.66
N HIS A 54 -1.91 -0.95 0.19
CA HIS A 54 -2.82 -0.29 -0.74
C HIS A 54 -4.27 -0.71 -0.48
N THR A 55 -4.96 0.00 0.42
CA THR A 55 -6.36 -0.25 0.77
C THR A 55 -7.23 1.01 0.62
N HIS A 56 -8.54 0.80 0.43
CA HIS A 56 -9.51 1.88 0.24
C HIS A 56 -10.61 1.79 1.29
N PHE A 57 -10.41 2.38 2.47
CA PHE A 57 -11.42 2.40 3.53
C PHE A 57 -12.47 3.50 3.37
N ARG A 58 -12.34 4.37 2.36
CA ARG A 58 -13.35 5.33 1.88
C ARG A 58 -13.83 6.36 2.91
N GLU A 59 -13.39 6.34 4.14
CA GLU A 59 -13.76 7.28 5.19
C GLU A 59 -12.66 8.33 5.45
N PRO A 60 -13.08 9.62 5.58
CA PRO A 60 -14.44 10.15 5.49
C PRO A 60 -15.03 10.13 4.08
N GLY A 61 -16.36 10.06 3.98
CA GLY A 61 -17.12 10.30 2.74
C GLY A 61 -17.90 9.09 2.24
N ALA A 62 -17.31 8.27 1.36
CA ALA A 62 -18.04 7.21 0.64
C ALA A 62 -18.28 5.94 1.49
N THR A 63 -18.93 6.08 2.63
CA THR A 63 -19.18 5.03 3.63
C THR A 63 -20.08 3.90 3.14
N ASP A 64 -20.85 4.13 2.08
CA ASP A 64 -21.64 3.07 1.44
C ASP A 64 -20.77 2.02 0.72
N SER A 65 -19.56 2.40 0.33
CA SER A 65 -18.62 1.49 -0.33
C SER A 65 -17.76 0.72 0.68
N GLU A 66 -17.22 1.40 1.69
CA GLU A 66 -16.39 0.84 2.76
C GLU A 66 -16.30 1.83 3.90
N THR A 67 -16.22 1.33 5.14
CA THR A 67 -15.93 2.13 6.32
C THR A 67 -14.60 1.71 6.94
N ILE A 68 -14.03 2.54 7.80
CA ILE A 68 -12.85 2.14 8.59
C ILE A 68 -13.19 0.92 9.46
N GLN A 69 -14.39 0.88 10.05
CA GLN A 69 -14.84 -0.26 10.85
C GLN A 69 -14.84 -1.57 10.06
N THR A 70 -15.48 -1.59 8.88
CA THR A 70 -15.60 -2.82 8.07
C THR A 70 -14.26 -3.22 7.47
N GLY A 71 -13.45 -2.25 7.02
CA GLY A 71 -12.09 -2.49 6.54
C GLY A 71 -11.16 -3.05 7.62
N MET A 72 -11.20 -2.52 8.84
CA MET A 72 -10.43 -3.05 9.96
C MET A 72 -10.87 -4.48 10.33
N ALA A 73 -12.18 -4.76 10.34
CA ALA A 73 -12.70 -6.11 10.58
C ALA A 73 -12.22 -7.10 9.49
N ALA A 74 -12.22 -6.68 8.22
CA ALA A 74 -11.69 -7.49 7.12
C ALA A 74 -10.18 -7.75 7.26
N ALA A 75 -9.42 -6.73 7.64
CA ALA A 75 -7.98 -6.85 7.88
C ALA A 75 -7.67 -7.85 9.02
N ILE A 76 -8.39 -7.76 10.14
CA ILE A 76 -8.27 -8.71 11.26
C ILE A 76 -8.56 -10.13 10.78
N ALA A 77 -9.68 -10.33 10.06
CA ALA A 77 -10.07 -11.63 9.55
C ALA A 77 -9.08 -12.21 8.53
N GLY A 78 -8.40 -11.34 7.77
CA GLY A 78 -7.36 -11.69 6.81
C GLY A 78 -5.96 -11.93 7.41
N GLY A 79 -5.80 -11.69 8.71
CA GLY A 79 -4.48 -11.84 9.38
C GLY A 79 -3.49 -10.70 9.08
N PHE A 80 -3.99 -9.54 8.64
CA PHE A 80 -3.16 -8.35 8.47
C PHE A 80 -2.87 -7.70 9.82
N GLY A 81 -1.62 -7.33 10.04
CA GLY A 81 -1.17 -6.55 11.20
C GLY A 81 -1.00 -5.05 10.88
N ILE A 82 -0.87 -4.72 9.60
CA ILE A 82 -0.73 -3.35 9.11
C ILE A 82 -1.52 -3.18 7.83
N VAL A 83 -2.24 -2.05 7.73
CA VAL A 83 -2.90 -1.60 6.51
C VAL A 83 -2.55 -0.14 6.22
N THR A 84 -2.44 0.20 4.94
CA THR A 84 -2.19 1.58 4.49
C THR A 84 -3.35 2.03 3.61
N THR A 85 -4.02 3.13 4.02
CA THR A 85 -5.18 3.65 3.29
C THR A 85 -4.79 4.68 2.25
N MET A 86 -5.47 4.62 1.09
CA MET A 86 -5.32 5.61 0.02
C MET A 86 -6.09 6.89 0.32
N PRO A 87 -5.64 8.05 -0.22
CA PRO A 87 -6.16 9.36 0.15
C PRO A 87 -7.44 9.77 -0.58
N ASN A 88 -8.04 8.86 -1.37
CA ASN A 88 -9.24 9.12 -2.18
C ASN A 88 -10.54 9.05 -1.37
N THR A 89 -10.57 9.82 -0.30
CA THR A 89 -11.72 10.07 0.57
C THR A 89 -12.46 11.35 0.15
N THR A 90 -13.56 11.69 0.83
CA THR A 90 -14.32 12.92 0.60
C THR A 90 -14.61 13.61 1.94
N PRO A 91 -13.90 14.72 2.24
CA PRO A 91 -12.86 15.35 1.44
C PRO A 91 -11.60 14.48 1.30
N ALA A 92 -10.77 14.76 0.27
CA ALA A 92 -9.51 14.06 0.05
C ALA A 92 -8.55 14.24 1.23
N ALA A 93 -7.73 13.23 1.51
CA ALA A 93 -6.78 13.24 2.62
C ALA A 93 -5.55 14.11 2.30
N ASP A 94 -5.75 15.41 2.15
CA ASP A 94 -4.74 16.43 1.85
C ASP A 94 -4.41 17.34 3.03
N ASN A 95 -4.90 17.01 4.23
CA ASN A 95 -4.64 17.76 5.46
C ASN A 95 -4.51 16.83 6.67
N GLU A 96 -3.80 17.28 7.68
CA GLU A 96 -3.47 16.50 8.88
C GLU A 96 -4.70 16.07 9.69
N ALA A 97 -5.79 16.85 9.68
CA ALA A 97 -6.98 16.52 10.45
C ALA A 97 -7.67 15.25 9.93
N ILE A 98 -7.70 15.06 8.59
CA ILE A 98 -8.25 13.83 7.99
C ILE A 98 -7.38 12.62 8.30
N LEU A 99 -6.05 12.76 8.23
CA LEU A 99 -5.13 11.67 8.57
C LEU A 99 -5.30 11.21 10.02
N ARG A 100 -5.37 12.17 10.95
CA ARG A 100 -5.62 11.87 12.37
C ARG A 100 -6.97 11.23 12.60
N PHE A 101 -8.01 11.73 11.95
CA PHE A 101 -9.34 11.11 12.01
C PHE A 101 -9.27 9.63 11.62
N GLN A 102 -8.60 9.30 10.49
CA GLN A 102 -8.47 7.90 10.05
C GLN A 102 -7.74 7.02 11.07
N ILE A 103 -6.67 7.53 11.67
CA ILE A 103 -5.91 6.81 12.70
C ILE A 103 -6.77 6.59 13.95
N GLU A 104 -7.37 7.66 14.48
CA GLU A 104 -8.18 7.62 15.70
C GLU A 104 -9.42 6.75 15.54
N GLU A 105 -10.04 6.78 14.36
CA GLU A 105 -11.18 5.92 14.05
C GLU A 105 -10.77 4.44 13.96
N ALA A 106 -9.66 4.16 13.27
CA ALA A 106 -9.13 2.79 13.16
C ALA A 106 -8.76 2.19 14.51
N GLU A 107 -8.21 2.98 15.44
CA GLU A 107 -7.85 2.51 16.79
C GLU A 107 -9.06 1.95 17.53
N LYS A 108 -10.26 2.48 17.32
CA LYS A 108 -11.50 2.01 17.97
C LYS A 108 -11.89 0.58 17.55
N TYR A 109 -11.51 0.19 16.32
CA TYR A 109 -11.89 -1.10 15.73
C TYR A 109 -10.72 -2.06 15.54
N SER A 110 -9.51 -1.66 15.94
CA SER A 110 -8.28 -2.43 15.73
C SER A 110 -8.16 -3.67 16.60
N GLU A 111 -8.92 -3.74 17.68
CA GLU A 111 -8.75 -4.73 18.77
C GLU A 111 -7.28 -4.85 19.27
N GLY A 112 -6.42 -3.86 18.98
CA GLY A 112 -4.98 -3.90 19.21
C GLY A 112 -4.20 -4.84 18.28
N LEU A 113 -4.84 -5.38 17.26
CA LEU A 113 -4.25 -6.38 16.34
C LEU A 113 -3.77 -5.77 15.04
N VAL A 114 -4.42 -4.73 14.53
CA VAL A 114 -4.11 -4.08 13.25
C VAL A 114 -3.80 -2.61 13.46
N LYS A 115 -2.76 -2.11 12.78
CA LYS A 115 -2.44 -0.68 12.74
C LYS A 115 -2.75 -0.12 11.36
N LEU A 116 -3.43 1.03 11.33
CA LEU A 116 -3.67 1.80 10.11
C LEU A 116 -2.64 2.92 10.00
N TYR A 117 -2.01 3.02 8.83
CA TYR A 117 -1.13 4.12 8.45
C TYR A 117 -1.70 4.80 7.21
N PRO A 118 -2.23 6.04 7.31
CA PRO A 118 -2.82 6.71 6.16
C PRO A 118 -1.75 7.24 5.22
N THR A 119 -2.06 7.28 3.93
CA THR A 119 -1.36 8.11 2.95
C THR A 119 -2.02 9.48 2.86
N ALA A 120 -1.25 10.48 2.44
CA ALA A 120 -1.78 11.79 2.07
C ALA A 120 -1.68 12.03 0.56
N CYS A 121 -2.46 12.98 0.07
CA CYS A 121 -2.37 13.41 -1.32
C CYS A 121 -0.98 13.97 -1.65
N CYS A 122 -0.53 13.81 -2.89
CA CYS A 122 0.59 14.57 -3.46
C CYS A 122 0.17 16.00 -3.82
N THR A 123 -1.10 16.17 -4.20
CA THR A 123 -1.63 17.46 -4.64
C THR A 123 -2.88 17.87 -3.87
N LYS A 124 -3.12 19.18 -3.76
CA LYS A 124 -4.31 19.73 -3.09
C LYS A 124 -5.58 19.15 -3.69
N GLY A 125 -6.47 18.67 -2.83
CA GLY A 125 -7.71 18.03 -3.22
C GLY A 125 -7.55 16.81 -4.10
N ARG A 126 -6.36 16.22 -4.18
CA ARG A 126 -6.05 15.09 -5.08
C ARG A 126 -6.34 15.45 -6.55
N ALA A 127 -6.10 16.70 -6.91
CA ALA A 127 -6.48 17.24 -8.24
C ALA A 127 -5.39 17.04 -9.32
N GLY A 128 -4.23 16.46 -8.96
CA GLY A 128 -3.13 16.22 -9.89
C GLY A 128 -2.42 17.48 -10.37
N LYS A 129 -2.53 18.63 -9.67
CA LYS A 129 -2.08 19.92 -10.16
C LYS A 129 -1.12 20.67 -9.22
N GLU A 130 -1.60 21.08 -8.07
CA GLU A 130 -0.84 21.91 -7.10
C GLU A 130 -0.27 21.03 -6.00
N ALA A 131 1.05 21.00 -5.87
CA ALA A 131 1.73 20.21 -4.85
C ALA A 131 1.32 20.63 -3.42
N ILE A 132 1.18 19.65 -2.55
CA ILE A 132 1.05 19.89 -1.10
C ILE A 132 2.43 20.15 -0.48
N THR A 133 2.43 20.48 0.81
CA THR A 133 3.65 20.60 1.62
C THR A 133 3.76 19.38 2.54
N PRO A 134 4.53 18.34 2.17
CA PRO A 134 4.60 17.09 2.96
C PRO A 134 4.97 17.27 4.43
N ALA A 135 5.74 18.29 4.77
CA ALA A 135 6.13 18.59 6.17
C ALA A 135 4.94 18.98 7.06
N GLU A 136 3.83 19.44 6.50
CA GLU A 136 2.60 19.79 7.22
C GLU A 136 1.75 18.56 7.55
N LEU A 137 2.10 17.38 7.02
CA LEU A 137 1.36 16.12 7.13
C LEU A 137 2.21 15.01 7.78
N PRO A 138 2.64 15.19 9.04
CA PRO A 138 3.54 14.25 9.70
C PRO A 138 2.94 12.85 9.88
N SER A 139 1.61 12.74 10.02
CA SER A 139 0.92 11.45 10.16
C SER A 139 0.90 10.61 8.89
N ALA A 140 1.15 11.19 7.71
CA ALA A 140 1.21 10.44 6.47
C ALA A 140 2.41 9.48 6.44
N ILE A 141 2.18 8.20 6.13
CA ILE A 141 3.26 7.23 5.92
C ILE A 141 3.90 7.40 4.54
N ALA A 142 3.10 7.75 3.55
CA ALA A 142 3.49 7.96 2.16
C ALA A 142 2.57 9.00 1.50
N PHE A 143 2.88 9.40 0.27
CA PHE A 143 2.12 10.39 -0.50
C PHE A 143 1.71 9.82 -1.85
N THR A 144 0.46 10.05 -2.24
CA THR A 144 -0.12 9.53 -3.49
C THR A 144 -1.34 10.34 -3.89
N ASP A 145 -1.61 10.47 -5.18
CA ASP A 145 -2.92 10.92 -5.68
C ASP A 145 -3.73 9.72 -6.20
N ASP A 146 -3.57 8.54 -5.62
CA ASP A 146 -4.12 7.28 -6.11
C ASP A 146 -5.49 7.42 -6.82
N GLY A 147 -5.58 6.81 -8.01
CA GLY A 147 -6.67 6.97 -8.95
C GLY A 147 -6.57 8.25 -9.82
N ASN A 148 -5.64 9.17 -9.53
CA ASN A 148 -5.36 10.36 -10.35
C ASN A 148 -3.86 10.46 -10.67
N PHE A 149 -3.56 11.06 -11.80
CA PHE A 149 -2.20 11.30 -12.26
C PHE A 149 -1.74 12.72 -11.88
N VAL A 150 -0.56 12.86 -11.30
CA VAL A 150 0.06 14.16 -11.04
C VAL A 150 0.64 14.67 -12.35
N ALA A 151 -0.11 15.51 -13.07
CA ALA A 151 0.23 15.93 -14.44
C ALA A 151 1.46 16.84 -14.54
N PRO A 152 1.64 17.90 -13.71
CA PRO A 152 2.83 18.75 -13.81
C PRO A 152 4.05 18.04 -13.22
N ASP A 153 5.10 17.88 -14.03
CA ASP A 153 6.38 17.33 -13.56
C ASP A 153 6.96 18.14 -12.40
N GLU A 154 6.77 19.47 -12.42
CA GLU A 154 7.22 20.37 -11.36
C GLU A 154 6.56 20.05 -10.02
N ALA A 155 5.25 19.74 -10.00
CA ALA A 155 4.55 19.37 -8.77
C ALA A 155 5.07 18.04 -8.23
N MET A 156 5.26 17.03 -9.08
CA MET A 156 5.82 15.75 -8.68
C MET A 156 7.26 15.91 -8.15
N LEU A 157 8.10 16.70 -8.83
CA LEU A 157 9.47 16.98 -8.39
C LEU A 157 9.51 17.72 -7.04
N GLN A 158 8.60 18.66 -6.81
CA GLN A 158 8.50 19.39 -5.54
C GLN A 158 8.16 18.44 -4.40
N VAL A 159 7.13 17.61 -4.55
CA VAL A 159 6.74 16.62 -3.53
C VAL A 159 7.86 15.61 -3.31
N ALA A 160 8.51 15.14 -4.40
CA ALA A 160 9.58 14.15 -4.30
C ALA A 160 10.81 14.67 -3.53
N LYS A 161 11.21 15.93 -3.73
CA LYS A 161 12.29 16.55 -2.95
C LYS A 161 11.95 16.61 -1.47
N ALA A 162 10.74 17.07 -1.12
CA ALA A 162 10.28 17.12 0.27
C ALA A 162 10.17 15.71 0.90
N CYS A 163 9.64 14.74 0.19
CA CYS A 163 9.56 13.34 0.63
C CYS A 163 10.96 12.75 0.86
N LYS A 164 11.94 13.09 0.01
CA LYS A 164 13.33 12.66 0.21
C LYS A 164 13.91 13.18 1.51
N GLU A 165 13.72 14.45 1.83
CA GLU A 165 14.19 15.10 3.06
C GLU A 165 13.52 14.49 4.30
N LEU A 166 12.23 14.20 4.22
CA LEU A 166 11.43 13.61 5.29
C LEU A 166 11.54 12.07 5.38
N ASN A 167 12.34 11.45 4.50
CA ASN A 167 12.45 9.98 4.37
C ASN A 167 11.10 9.29 4.14
N LYS A 168 10.19 9.93 3.43
CA LYS A 168 8.88 9.40 3.02
C LYS A 168 8.95 8.75 1.63
N VAL A 169 7.89 8.08 1.22
CA VAL A 169 7.73 7.40 -0.07
C VAL A 169 6.65 8.12 -0.86
N ILE A 170 6.81 8.23 -2.17
CA ILE A 170 5.71 8.54 -3.09
C ILE A 170 5.22 7.21 -3.68
N MET A 171 3.92 6.99 -3.64
CA MET A 171 3.23 5.88 -4.30
C MET A 171 2.44 6.47 -5.45
N ASP A 172 2.75 6.11 -6.70
CA ASP A 172 2.11 6.74 -7.86
C ASP A 172 1.17 5.80 -8.59
N HIS A 173 -0.05 6.30 -8.85
CA HIS A 173 -0.97 5.73 -9.81
C HIS A 173 -0.48 6.07 -11.22
N ALA A 174 0.50 5.30 -11.70
CA ALA A 174 1.32 5.60 -12.85
C ALA A 174 0.56 5.36 -14.18
N VAL A 175 -0.43 6.19 -14.47
CA VAL A 175 -1.24 6.12 -15.70
C VAL A 175 -1.43 7.50 -16.30
N VAL A 176 -0.91 7.73 -17.53
CA VAL A 176 -1.11 8.97 -18.28
C VAL A 176 -2.52 8.99 -18.86
N PRO A 177 -3.44 9.86 -18.37
CA PRO A 177 -4.86 9.82 -18.75
C PRO A 177 -5.12 10.08 -20.24
N SER A 178 -4.33 10.96 -20.87
CA SER A 178 -4.47 11.30 -22.30
C SER A 178 -4.11 10.11 -23.21
N ILE A 179 -3.23 9.23 -22.77
CA ILE A 179 -2.86 8.00 -23.50
C ILE A 179 -3.87 6.90 -23.21
N ALA A 180 -4.29 6.75 -21.95
CA ALA A 180 -5.31 5.78 -21.55
C ALA A 180 -6.66 6.02 -22.25
N ASN A 181 -6.98 7.28 -22.55
CA ASN A 181 -8.16 7.70 -23.32
C ASN A 181 -9.47 7.01 -22.87
N GLY A 182 -9.63 6.79 -21.56
CA GLY A 182 -10.78 6.09 -20.99
C GLY A 182 -10.84 4.60 -21.34
N GLY A 183 -9.73 4.00 -21.74
CA GLY A 183 -9.62 2.54 -21.93
C GLY A 183 -9.68 1.83 -20.58
N VAL A 184 -10.37 0.69 -20.56
CA VAL A 184 -10.57 -0.13 -19.35
C VAL A 184 -10.07 -1.56 -19.51
N MET A 185 -9.82 -2.02 -20.75
CA MET A 185 -9.47 -3.41 -21.06
C MET A 185 -8.18 -3.51 -21.86
N ARG A 186 -7.44 -4.56 -21.64
CA ARG A 186 -6.25 -4.88 -22.43
C ARG A 186 -6.64 -5.44 -23.82
N LYS A 187 -5.70 -5.40 -24.75
CA LYS A 187 -5.90 -5.74 -26.17
C LYS A 187 -6.56 -7.11 -26.45
N CYS A 188 -6.30 -8.10 -25.61
CA CYS A 188 -6.85 -9.44 -25.80
C CYS A 188 -8.39 -9.53 -25.67
N GLU A 189 -9.01 -8.55 -25.04
CA GLU A 189 -10.44 -8.53 -24.74
C GLU A 189 -11.21 -7.49 -25.57
N ALA A 190 -10.54 -6.80 -26.47
CA ALA A 190 -11.12 -5.74 -27.31
C ALA A 190 -12.19 -6.24 -28.31
N SER A 191 -12.48 -7.55 -28.35
CA SER A 191 -13.51 -8.15 -29.22
C SER A 191 -14.95 -7.73 -28.85
N ILE A 192 -15.14 -7.11 -27.69
CA ILE A 192 -16.47 -6.70 -27.21
C ILE A 192 -16.76 -5.19 -27.36
N GLY A 193 -15.93 -4.48 -28.14
CA GLY A 193 -16.18 -3.06 -28.48
C GLY A 193 -15.77 -2.06 -27.39
N GLU A 194 -15.16 -2.51 -26.33
CA GLU A 194 -14.62 -1.63 -25.29
C GLU A 194 -13.35 -0.89 -25.73
N LYS A 195 -13.11 0.27 -25.13
CA LYS A 195 -11.89 1.02 -25.38
C LYS A 195 -10.68 0.28 -24.79
N ILE A 196 -9.66 0.13 -25.61
CA ILE A 196 -8.40 -0.50 -25.18
C ILE A 196 -7.64 0.47 -24.26
N PHE A 197 -7.14 -0.07 -23.14
CA PHE A 197 -6.14 0.57 -22.29
C PHE A 197 -4.75 0.20 -22.85
N PRO A 198 -4.02 1.13 -23.51
CA PRO A 198 -2.72 0.83 -24.10
C PRO A 198 -1.63 0.78 -23.01
N ASP A 199 -0.71 -0.17 -23.14
CA ASP A 199 0.44 -0.30 -22.22
C ASP A 199 1.26 0.99 -22.11
N ALA A 200 1.32 1.77 -23.20
CA ALA A 200 2.00 3.07 -23.22
C ALA A 200 1.48 4.04 -22.14
N ALA A 201 0.22 3.94 -21.69
CA ALA A 201 -0.32 4.79 -20.65
C ALA A 201 0.39 4.59 -19.31
N GLU A 202 0.74 3.35 -18.97
CA GLU A 202 1.50 2.99 -17.77
C GLU A 202 2.99 3.19 -17.99
N VAL A 203 3.53 2.72 -19.12
CA VAL A 203 4.96 2.79 -19.43
C VAL A 203 5.51 4.22 -19.40
N GLU A 204 4.80 5.18 -19.98
CA GLU A 204 5.26 6.58 -20.02
C GLU A 204 5.20 7.23 -18.62
N ALA A 205 4.18 6.91 -17.81
CA ALA A 205 4.13 7.37 -16.43
C ALA A 205 5.29 6.78 -15.60
N VAL A 206 5.54 5.48 -15.71
CA VAL A 206 6.65 4.81 -15.02
C VAL A 206 8.01 5.37 -15.42
N LYS A 207 8.24 5.67 -16.69
CA LYS A 207 9.48 6.33 -17.15
C LYS A 207 9.65 7.69 -16.48
N ARG A 208 8.60 8.51 -16.41
CA ARG A 208 8.62 9.78 -15.71
C ARG A 208 9.01 9.60 -14.23
N ASP A 209 8.41 8.62 -13.54
CA ASP A 209 8.67 8.38 -12.13
C ASP A 209 10.09 7.90 -11.86
N ILE A 210 10.64 7.06 -12.73
CA ILE A 210 12.05 6.67 -12.69
C ILE A 210 12.96 7.91 -12.78
N GLU A 211 12.67 8.83 -13.70
CA GLU A 211 13.44 10.08 -13.83
C GLU A 211 13.28 11.00 -12.62
N VAL A 212 12.10 11.07 -12.00
CA VAL A 212 11.88 11.80 -10.74
C VAL A 212 12.72 11.17 -9.62
N ALA A 213 12.70 9.84 -9.49
CA ALA A 213 13.50 9.12 -8.51
C ALA A 213 15.01 9.35 -8.71
N ARG A 214 15.50 9.30 -9.96
CA ARG A 214 16.91 9.61 -10.29
C ARG A 214 17.32 11.02 -9.91
N LYS A 215 16.52 12.01 -10.27
CA LYS A 215 16.81 13.43 -10.03
C LYS A 215 16.77 13.82 -8.55
N THR A 216 15.89 13.20 -7.78
CA THR A 216 15.66 13.60 -6.38
C THR A 216 16.26 12.64 -5.36
N GLY A 217 16.48 11.37 -5.74
CA GLY A 217 16.83 10.28 -4.82
C GLY A 217 15.67 9.91 -3.88
N CYS A 218 14.43 10.35 -4.17
CA CYS A 218 13.24 9.94 -3.44
C CYS A 218 12.96 8.45 -3.68
N ARG A 219 12.33 7.80 -2.70
CA ARG A 219 11.77 6.47 -2.88
C ARG A 219 10.43 6.59 -3.61
N MET A 220 10.34 5.95 -4.77
CA MET A 220 9.10 5.85 -5.54
C MET A 220 8.56 4.42 -5.48
N HIS A 221 7.25 4.29 -5.42
CA HIS A 221 6.55 3.01 -5.48
C HIS A 221 5.46 3.09 -6.53
N ILE A 222 5.49 2.21 -7.51
CA ILE A 222 4.49 2.17 -8.58
C ILE A 222 3.36 1.24 -8.14
N GLN A 223 2.16 1.81 -8.09
CA GLN A 223 0.97 1.09 -7.65
C GLN A 223 0.42 0.19 -8.78
N HIS A 224 -0.20 -0.94 -8.39
CA HIS A 224 -0.97 -1.87 -9.23
C HIS A 224 -0.43 -2.05 -10.67
N LEU A 225 0.87 -2.33 -10.78
CA LEU A 225 1.56 -2.55 -12.05
C LEU A 225 0.85 -3.63 -12.88
N SER A 226 0.63 -3.37 -14.17
CA SER A 226 -0.25 -4.18 -14.99
C SER A 226 0.32 -4.58 -16.35
N CYS A 227 1.52 -4.12 -16.75
CA CYS A 227 2.13 -4.54 -18.00
C CYS A 227 3.59 -4.99 -17.86
N ALA A 228 3.98 -5.95 -18.70
CA ALA A 228 5.31 -6.56 -18.66
C ALA A 228 6.43 -5.55 -18.98
N GLU A 229 6.20 -4.61 -19.89
CA GLU A 229 7.20 -3.60 -20.27
C GLU A 229 7.50 -2.65 -19.09
N ALA A 230 6.46 -2.22 -18.34
CA ALA A 230 6.66 -1.41 -17.14
C ALA A 230 7.47 -2.19 -16.07
N ALA A 231 7.18 -3.47 -15.87
CA ALA A 231 7.95 -4.31 -14.95
C ALA A 231 9.44 -4.41 -15.39
N ARG A 232 9.70 -4.56 -16.69
CA ARG A 232 11.06 -4.64 -17.23
C ARG A 232 11.86 -3.36 -16.97
N ILE A 233 11.30 -2.20 -17.29
CA ILE A 233 12.01 -0.92 -17.09
C ILE A 233 12.21 -0.58 -15.61
N ILE A 234 11.31 -0.99 -14.70
CA ILE A 234 11.50 -0.87 -13.27
C ILE A 234 12.67 -1.74 -12.81
N ALA A 235 12.75 -3.00 -13.26
CA ALA A 235 13.85 -3.91 -12.91
C ALA A 235 15.21 -3.37 -13.41
N GLU A 236 15.26 -2.79 -14.59
CA GLU A 236 16.45 -2.14 -15.12
C GLU A 236 16.87 -0.93 -14.26
N ALA A 237 15.91 -0.06 -13.92
CA ALA A 237 16.17 1.08 -13.05
C ALA A 237 16.66 0.65 -11.65
N GLN A 238 16.10 -0.42 -11.09
CA GLN A 238 16.58 -1.00 -9.82
C GLN A 238 18.03 -1.50 -9.94
N ALA A 239 18.39 -2.16 -11.02
CA ALA A 239 19.76 -2.62 -11.29
C ALA A 239 20.76 -1.45 -11.39
N GLU A 240 20.31 -0.27 -11.82
CA GLU A 240 21.07 0.98 -11.86
C GLU A 240 21.11 1.70 -10.48
N GLY A 241 20.46 1.16 -9.45
CA GLY A 241 20.44 1.74 -8.11
C GLY A 241 19.35 2.81 -7.89
N VAL A 242 18.40 2.96 -8.81
CA VAL A 242 17.24 3.85 -8.61
C VAL A 242 16.36 3.31 -7.49
N ARG A 243 15.93 4.17 -6.60
CA ARG A 243 15.10 3.80 -5.44
C ARG A 243 13.63 3.69 -5.83
N ILE A 244 13.30 2.67 -6.60
CA ILE A 244 11.95 2.40 -7.10
C ILE A 244 11.52 0.97 -6.74
N SER A 245 10.24 0.80 -6.47
CA SER A 245 9.59 -0.49 -6.25
C SER A 245 8.20 -0.48 -6.89
N ALA A 246 7.55 -1.62 -6.95
CA ALA A 246 6.21 -1.72 -7.51
C ALA A 246 5.41 -2.79 -6.80
N GLU A 247 4.11 -2.72 -6.90
CA GLU A 247 3.15 -3.74 -6.48
C GLU A 247 2.31 -4.20 -7.68
N ALA A 248 1.74 -5.38 -7.57
CA ALA A 248 0.74 -5.91 -8.50
C ALA A 248 -0.47 -6.38 -7.71
N THR A 249 -1.64 -6.34 -8.35
CA THR A 249 -2.87 -6.87 -7.76
C THR A 249 -2.95 -8.39 -7.95
N PRO A 250 -3.73 -9.10 -7.11
CA PRO A 250 -3.89 -10.56 -7.23
C PRO A 250 -4.61 -11.01 -8.51
N HIS A 251 -5.33 -10.13 -9.20
CA HIS A 251 -6.16 -10.40 -10.39
C HIS A 251 -5.60 -9.89 -11.71
#